data_56308280c0edddd795d36a85c63563f2
#
_entry.id   56308280c0edddd795d36a85c63563f2
#
_cell.length_a   1.000
_cell.length_b   1.000
_cell.length_c   1.000
_cell.angle_alpha   90.00
_cell.angle_beta   90.00
_cell.angle_gamma   90.00
#
_symmetry.space_group_name_H-M   'P 1'
#
loop_
_entity.id
_entity.type
_entity.pdbx_description
1 polymer ?
#
loop_
_entity_poly.entity_id
_entity_poly.type
_entity_poly.pdbx_seq_one_letter_code
_entity_poly.pdbx_strand_id
1 'polypeptide(L)'
;MKQFNLKNSQIILRNKFLRNGVKMIAPETIFFSNDTKIGKNVTIEPYVVIGSKVKIGNNVLIKSFSHLESCRVENKVEIGPYARIRPNTILKEGSRVGNFVEIKKSTIGKNSKINHLTYIGDSELGKKVNIGAGTITCNYDGLKKSKTKIKDNVFVGSNSS
;
A
#
# COMPACT_ATOMS: atom_id res chain seq x y z
N MET A 1 20.06 23.29 11.78
CA MET A 1 20.28 22.10 12.63
C MET A 1 19.27 20.97 12.42
N LYS A 2 17.93 21.20 12.34
CA LYS A 2 16.93 20.13 12.12
C LYS A 2 17.07 19.35 10.78
N GLN A 3 17.49 20.02 9.71
CA GLN A 3 17.62 19.42 8.38
C GLN A 3 18.79 18.41 8.26
N PHE A 4 19.87 18.66 9.00
CA PHE A 4 21.04 17.77 9.05
C PHE A 4 20.71 16.44 9.76
N ASN A 5 19.87 16.48 10.79
CA ASN A 5 19.43 15.27 11.52
C ASN A 5 18.50 14.36 10.71
N LEU A 6 17.66 14.92 9.82
CA LEU A 6 16.79 14.13 8.95
C LEU A 6 17.57 13.31 7.92
N LYS A 7 18.60 13.90 7.30
CA LYS A 7 19.44 13.20 6.31
C LYS A 7 20.19 12.01 6.94
N ASN A 8 20.78 12.22 8.11
CA ASN A 8 21.50 11.17 8.84
C ASN A 8 20.55 10.04 9.30
N SER A 9 19.35 10.37 9.77
CA SER A 9 18.37 9.36 10.20
C SER A 9 17.93 8.47 9.03
N GLN A 10 17.75 9.01 7.82
CA GLN A 10 17.39 8.22 6.63
C GLN A 10 18.53 7.28 6.21
N ILE A 11 19.78 7.71 6.28
CA ILE A 11 20.95 6.85 6.00
C ILE A 11 20.97 5.66 6.97
N ILE A 12 20.76 5.91 8.25
CA ILE A 12 20.74 4.87 9.29
C ILE A 12 19.62 3.85 9.03
N LEU A 13 18.40 4.32 8.72
CA LEU A 13 17.25 3.46 8.45
C LEU A 13 17.46 2.60 7.21
N ARG A 14 17.91 3.18 6.11
CA ARG A 14 18.22 2.47 4.86
C ARG A 14 19.27 1.38 5.09
N ASN A 15 20.36 1.72 5.75
CA ASN A 15 21.43 0.76 6.08
C ASN A 15 20.92 -0.38 6.97
N LYS A 16 20.07 -0.08 7.95
CA LYS A 16 19.41 -1.10 8.79
C LYS A 16 18.60 -2.07 7.95
N PHE A 17 17.77 -1.58 7.04
CA PHE A 17 16.91 -2.43 6.21
C PHE A 17 17.70 -3.21 5.15
N LEU A 18 18.73 -2.63 4.54
CA LEU A 18 19.64 -3.33 3.63
C LEU A 18 20.34 -4.51 4.32
N ARG A 19 20.86 -4.30 5.53
CA ARG A 19 21.48 -5.36 6.35
C ARG A 19 20.50 -6.48 6.73
N ASN A 20 19.22 -6.16 6.83
CA ASN A 20 18.15 -7.11 7.11
C ASN A 20 17.59 -7.80 5.85
N GLY A 21 18.24 -7.62 4.69
CA GLY A 21 17.88 -8.30 3.44
C GLY A 21 16.75 -7.66 2.64
N VAL A 22 16.40 -6.40 2.93
CA VAL A 22 15.50 -5.62 2.06
C VAL A 22 16.29 -5.17 0.83
N LYS A 23 15.76 -5.44 -0.36
CA LYS A 23 16.34 -4.98 -1.63
C LYS A 23 15.78 -3.59 -1.95
N MET A 24 16.63 -2.62 -2.14
CA MET A 24 16.27 -1.26 -2.53
C MET A 24 16.98 -0.88 -3.82
N ILE A 25 16.22 -0.44 -4.81
CA ILE A 25 16.75 0.15 -6.04
C ILE A 25 16.85 1.65 -5.80
N ALA A 26 18.03 2.26 -5.96
CA ALA A 26 18.33 3.65 -5.63
C ALA A 26 17.89 4.03 -4.20
N PRO A 27 18.53 3.46 -3.16
CA PRO A 27 18.11 3.63 -1.76
C PRO A 27 17.97 5.09 -1.33
N GLU A 28 18.76 5.98 -1.89
CA GLU A 28 18.77 7.42 -1.59
C GLU A 28 17.46 8.11 -1.89
N THR A 29 16.64 7.54 -2.76
CA THR A 29 15.32 8.05 -3.16
C THR A 29 14.15 7.53 -2.31
N ILE A 30 14.42 6.59 -1.38
CA ILE A 30 13.40 5.95 -0.56
C ILE A 30 13.41 6.56 0.83
N PHE A 31 12.23 6.91 1.35
CA PHE A 31 12.07 7.52 2.67
C PHE A 31 11.28 6.61 3.61
N PHE A 32 11.78 6.51 4.87
CA PHE A 32 11.18 5.69 5.91
C PHE A 32 10.84 6.51 7.15
N SER A 33 9.72 6.18 7.80
CA SER A 33 9.49 6.58 9.17
C SER A 33 10.29 5.71 10.15
N ASN A 34 10.69 6.27 11.30
CA ASN A 34 11.48 5.57 12.32
C ASN A 34 10.79 4.32 12.89
N ASP A 35 9.47 4.28 12.86
CA ASP A 35 8.63 3.19 13.38
C ASP A 35 8.28 2.11 12.32
N THR A 36 8.81 2.24 11.11
CA THR A 36 8.59 1.27 10.02
C THR A 36 9.10 -0.12 10.42
N LYS A 37 8.27 -1.14 10.14
CA LYS A 37 8.63 -2.55 10.31
C LYS A 37 8.55 -3.26 8.97
N ILE A 38 9.62 -3.97 8.58
CA ILE A 38 9.73 -4.66 7.28
C ILE A 38 10.19 -6.10 7.51
N GLY A 39 9.51 -7.05 6.86
CA GLY A 39 9.85 -8.46 6.85
C GLY A 39 11.01 -8.81 5.90
N LYS A 40 11.13 -10.10 5.56
CA LYS A 40 12.20 -10.64 4.71
C LYS A 40 11.81 -10.59 3.22
N ASN A 41 12.80 -10.56 2.33
CA ASN A 41 12.64 -10.61 0.87
C ASN A 41 11.68 -9.52 0.34
N VAL A 42 11.75 -8.32 0.90
CA VAL A 42 11.00 -7.16 0.40
C VAL A 42 11.84 -6.42 -0.62
N THR A 43 11.24 -6.06 -1.75
CA THR A 43 11.87 -5.23 -2.77
C THR A 43 11.15 -3.89 -2.83
N ILE A 44 11.91 -2.80 -2.82
CA ILE A 44 11.41 -1.44 -2.88
C ILE A 44 12.09 -0.71 -4.03
N GLU A 45 11.28 -0.23 -4.97
CA GLU A 45 11.74 0.53 -6.12
C GLU A 45 11.95 2.01 -5.77
N PRO A 46 12.54 2.81 -6.66
CA PRO A 46 12.84 4.23 -6.40
C PRO A 46 11.62 5.09 -6.06
N TYR A 47 11.84 6.17 -5.33
CA TYR A 47 10.87 7.20 -5.01
C TYR A 47 9.66 6.71 -4.20
N VAL A 48 9.85 5.70 -3.37
CA VAL A 48 8.83 5.20 -2.44
C VAL A 48 8.93 5.96 -1.12
N VAL A 49 7.77 6.34 -0.58
CA VAL A 49 7.64 6.94 0.74
C VAL A 49 6.89 6.00 1.69
N ILE A 50 7.56 5.61 2.76
CA ILE A 50 6.99 4.79 3.84
C ILE A 50 6.80 5.69 5.07
N GLY A 51 5.59 6.16 5.27
CA GLY A 51 5.19 7.01 6.37
C GLY A 51 5.09 6.27 7.72
N SER A 52 4.50 6.94 8.70
CA SER A 52 4.38 6.39 10.06
C SER A 52 3.48 5.17 10.15
N LYS A 53 3.73 4.31 11.14
CA LYS A 53 2.90 3.15 11.52
C LYS A 53 2.68 2.15 10.38
N VAL A 54 3.65 1.99 9.47
CA VAL A 54 3.59 1.01 8.40
C VAL A 54 4.26 -0.29 8.82
N LYS A 55 3.55 -1.41 8.61
CA LYS A 55 4.06 -2.77 8.82
C LYS A 55 3.98 -3.55 7.51
N ILE A 56 5.11 -4.07 7.05
CA ILE A 56 5.27 -4.80 5.80
C ILE A 56 5.71 -6.23 6.11
N GLY A 57 4.99 -7.20 5.57
CA GLY A 57 5.30 -8.63 5.69
C GLY A 57 6.46 -9.07 4.80
N ASN A 58 6.50 -10.37 4.50
CA ASN A 58 7.56 -10.99 3.71
C ASN A 58 7.21 -11.05 2.23
N ASN A 59 8.23 -11.09 1.35
CA ASN A 59 8.08 -11.26 -0.10
C ASN A 59 7.17 -10.19 -0.73
N VAL A 60 7.24 -8.96 -0.27
CA VAL A 60 6.44 -7.82 -0.76
C VAL A 60 7.24 -7.06 -1.81
N LEU A 61 6.56 -6.64 -2.88
CA LEU A 61 7.09 -5.74 -3.88
C LEU A 61 6.39 -4.38 -3.80
N ILE A 62 7.16 -3.31 -3.61
CA ILE A 62 6.65 -1.94 -3.63
C ILE A 62 7.30 -1.20 -4.79
N LYS A 63 6.49 -0.88 -5.80
CA LYS A 63 6.92 -0.22 -7.02
C LYS A 63 7.00 1.29 -6.86
N SER A 64 7.74 1.91 -7.76
CA SER A 64 8.09 3.33 -7.76
C SER A 64 6.91 4.27 -7.55
N PHE A 65 7.20 5.40 -6.91
CA PHE A 65 6.25 6.49 -6.66
C PHE A 65 5.05 6.11 -5.79
N SER A 66 5.15 5.04 -5.02
CA SER A 66 4.09 4.64 -4.09
C SER A 66 4.27 5.29 -2.73
N HIS A 67 3.14 5.63 -2.08
CA HIS A 67 3.12 6.23 -0.75
C HIS A 67 2.25 5.40 0.20
N LEU A 68 2.84 4.95 1.29
CA LEU A 68 2.18 4.14 2.32
C LEU A 68 2.18 4.89 3.64
N GLU A 69 1.06 4.89 4.35
CA GLU A 69 0.92 5.50 5.68
C GLU A 69 -0.04 4.72 6.57
N SER A 70 0.34 4.49 7.82
CA SER A 70 -0.49 3.89 8.89
C SER A 70 -1.29 2.68 8.41
N CYS A 71 -0.62 1.74 7.74
CA CYS A 71 -1.22 0.57 7.11
C CYS A 71 -0.48 -0.73 7.43
N ARG A 72 -1.15 -1.84 7.17
CA ARG A 72 -0.59 -3.18 7.28
C ARG A 72 -0.60 -3.87 5.93
N VAL A 73 0.56 -4.30 5.49
CA VAL A 73 0.79 -5.07 4.27
C VAL A 73 1.21 -6.49 4.68
N GLU A 74 0.43 -7.49 4.33
CA GLU A 74 0.74 -8.90 4.62
C GLU A 74 1.74 -9.46 3.60
N ASN A 75 1.99 -10.77 3.63
CA ASN A 75 3.00 -11.40 2.78
C ASN A 75 2.60 -11.41 1.30
N LYS A 76 3.57 -11.43 0.40
CA LYS A 76 3.39 -11.61 -1.05
C LYS A 76 2.48 -10.55 -1.71
N VAL A 77 2.37 -9.38 -1.12
CA VAL A 77 1.60 -8.26 -1.67
C VAL A 77 2.45 -7.51 -2.70
N GLU A 78 1.80 -7.04 -3.74
CA GLU A 78 2.38 -6.17 -4.75
C GLU A 78 1.67 -4.81 -4.74
N ILE A 79 2.44 -3.70 -4.67
CA ILE A 79 1.92 -2.34 -4.57
C ILE A 79 2.56 -1.46 -5.63
N GLY A 80 1.74 -0.70 -6.35
CA GLY A 80 2.20 0.31 -7.29
C GLY A 80 2.38 -0.19 -8.73
N PRO A 81 3.01 0.64 -9.57
CA PRO A 81 3.54 1.98 -9.24
C PRO A 81 2.43 3.03 -8.98
N TYR A 82 2.81 4.19 -8.43
CA TYR A 82 1.88 5.30 -8.18
C TYR A 82 0.66 4.93 -7.32
N ALA A 83 0.82 4.04 -6.35
CA ALA A 83 -0.24 3.66 -5.43
C ALA A 83 -0.19 4.47 -4.14
N ARG A 84 -1.37 4.84 -3.61
CA ARG A 84 -1.50 5.52 -2.34
C ARG A 84 -2.25 4.66 -1.32
N ILE A 85 -1.55 4.17 -0.31
CA ILE A 85 -2.13 3.37 0.77
C ILE A 85 -2.27 4.25 2.01
N ARG A 86 -3.49 4.60 2.35
CA ARG A 86 -3.83 5.53 3.42
C ARG A 86 -4.12 4.83 4.75
N PRO A 87 -4.23 5.61 5.85
CA PRO A 87 -4.43 5.07 7.19
C PRO A 87 -5.58 4.07 7.33
N ASN A 88 -5.38 3.11 8.25
CA ASN A 88 -6.32 2.04 8.58
C ASN A 88 -6.62 1.07 7.42
N THR A 89 -5.67 0.91 6.50
CA THR A 89 -5.77 -0.03 5.39
C THR A 89 -5.01 -1.32 5.73
N ILE A 90 -5.62 -2.46 5.39
CA ILE A 90 -5.01 -3.79 5.51
C ILE A 90 -5.01 -4.45 4.13
N LEU A 91 -3.83 -4.74 3.62
CA LEU A 91 -3.66 -5.52 2.41
C LEU A 91 -3.32 -6.97 2.80
N LYS A 92 -4.25 -7.89 2.55
CA LYS A 92 -4.08 -9.30 2.88
C LYS A 92 -3.14 -10.01 1.90
N GLU A 93 -2.64 -11.16 2.32
CA GLU A 93 -1.66 -11.96 1.58
C GLU A 93 -1.99 -12.11 0.10
N GLY A 94 -1.01 -11.86 -0.76
CA GLY A 94 -1.09 -12.02 -2.21
C GLY A 94 -1.99 -11.00 -2.93
N SER A 95 -2.54 -10.01 -2.23
CA SER A 95 -3.31 -8.96 -2.89
C SER A 95 -2.43 -8.06 -3.75
N ARG A 96 -3.01 -7.47 -4.80
CA ARG A 96 -2.34 -6.56 -5.73
C ARG A 96 -3.05 -5.22 -5.80
N VAL A 97 -2.28 -4.17 -5.65
CA VAL A 97 -2.73 -2.79 -5.78
C VAL A 97 -1.87 -2.13 -6.85
N GLY A 98 -2.44 -1.81 -7.97
CA GLY A 98 -1.70 -1.32 -9.14
C GLY A 98 -1.61 0.20 -9.23
N ASN A 99 -1.44 0.70 -10.45
CA ASN A 99 -1.14 2.10 -10.72
C ASN A 99 -2.36 3.02 -10.55
N PHE A 100 -2.11 4.18 -9.98
CA PHE A 100 -3.13 5.21 -9.71
C PHE A 100 -4.31 4.69 -8.89
N VAL A 101 -4.01 3.81 -7.94
CA VAL A 101 -4.99 3.28 -7.01
C VAL A 101 -4.79 3.93 -5.64
N GLU A 102 -5.87 4.46 -5.10
CA GLU A 102 -5.90 4.97 -3.73
C GLU A 102 -6.81 4.09 -2.85
N ILE A 103 -6.28 3.65 -1.70
CA ILE A 103 -7.04 2.84 -0.74
C ILE A 103 -6.99 3.49 0.63
N LYS A 104 -8.17 3.66 1.25
CA LYS A 104 -8.32 4.30 2.56
C LYS A 104 -9.25 3.49 3.45
N LYS A 105 -8.83 3.22 4.70
CA LYS A 105 -9.67 2.62 5.76
C LYS A 105 -10.42 1.38 5.25
N SER A 106 -9.70 0.47 4.58
CA SER A 106 -10.27 -0.68 3.89
C SER A 106 -9.45 -1.93 4.12
N THR A 107 -10.11 -3.07 4.05
CA THR A 107 -9.46 -4.38 4.06
C THR A 107 -9.57 -5.01 2.68
N ILE A 108 -8.44 -5.31 2.07
CA ILE A 108 -8.36 -6.01 0.78
C ILE A 108 -8.04 -7.47 1.04
N GLY A 109 -8.94 -8.36 0.68
CA GLY A 109 -8.86 -9.79 0.94
C GLY A 109 -7.74 -10.49 0.19
N LYS A 110 -7.45 -11.74 0.57
CA LYS A 110 -6.37 -12.55 -0.02
C LYS A 110 -6.53 -12.69 -1.54
N ASN A 111 -5.42 -12.51 -2.27
CA ASN A 111 -5.35 -12.66 -3.72
C ASN A 111 -6.32 -11.76 -4.51
N SER A 112 -6.85 -10.70 -3.91
CA SER A 112 -7.70 -9.73 -4.59
C SER A 112 -6.87 -8.72 -5.35
N LYS A 113 -7.42 -8.21 -6.45
CA LYS A 113 -6.72 -7.35 -7.41
C LYS A 113 -7.47 -6.05 -7.61
N ILE A 114 -6.77 -4.93 -7.46
CA ILE A 114 -7.23 -3.57 -7.73
C ILE A 114 -6.11 -2.90 -8.54
N ASN A 115 -6.15 -3.05 -9.86
CA ASN A 115 -4.94 -2.83 -10.65
C ASN A 115 -4.83 -1.43 -11.28
N HIS A 116 -5.93 -0.69 -11.47
CA HIS A 116 -5.90 0.52 -12.28
C HIS A 116 -6.91 1.58 -11.86
N LEU A 117 -6.46 2.85 -11.72
CA LEU A 117 -7.30 4.05 -11.72
C LEU A 117 -8.52 3.96 -10.78
N THR A 118 -8.34 3.54 -9.54
CA THR A 118 -9.43 3.12 -8.66
C THR A 118 -9.33 3.81 -7.30
N TYR A 119 -10.48 4.21 -6.72
CA TYR A 119 -10.57 4.61 -5.33
C TYR A 119 -11.39 3.61 -4.51
N ILE A 120 -10.78 3.06 -3.45
CA ILE A 120 -11.44 2.16 -2.49
C ILE A 120 -11.39 2.80 -1.11
N GLY A 121 -12.52 3.28 -0.64
CA GLY A 121 -12.67 3.92 0.67
C GLY A 121 -13.68 3.22 1.56
N ASP A 122 -13.39 3.11 2.86
CA ASP A 122 -14.27 2.54 3.90
C ASP A 122 -14.89 1.18 3.49
N SER A 123 -14.07 0.27 2.92
CA SER A 123 -14.54 -0.94 2.24
C SER A 123 -13.93 -2.22 2.81
N GLU A 124 -14.65 -3.32 2.63
CA GLU A 124 -14.20 -4.66 2.95
C GLU A 124 -14.37 -5.58 1.73
N LEU A 125 -13.25 -5.94 1.13
CA LEU A 125 -13.20 -6.86 -0.01
C LEU A 125 -12.82 -8.26 0.48
N GLY A 126 -13.58 -9.25 0.01
CA GLY A 126 -13.30 -10.67 0.23
C GLY A 126 -12.06 -11.17 -0.50
N LYS A 127 -11.91 -12.49 -0.58
CA LYS A 127 -10.79 -13.17 -1.26
C LYS A 127 -11.05 -13.21 -2.77
N LYS A 128 -9.98 -13.15 -3.57
CA LYS A 128 -10.02 -13.32 -5.03
C LYS A 128 -11.02 -12.37 -5.72
N VAL A 129 -11.23 -11.20 -5.16
CA VAL A 129 -12.02 -10.14 -5.79
C VAL A 129 -11.19 -9.49 -6.89
N ASN A 130 -11.80 -9.18 -8.02
CA ASN A 130 -11.17 -8.39 -9.07
C ASN A 130 -11.96 -7.11 -9.30
N ILE A 131 -11.30 -5.97 -9.13
CA ILE A 131 -11.88 -4.64 -9.32
C ILE A 131 -11.42 -4.10 -10.68
N GLY A 132 -12.38 -3.78 -11.54
CA GLY A 132 -12.16 -3.16 -12.84
C GLY A 132 -11.66 -1.74 -12.74
N ALA A 133 -10.99 -1.27 -13.78
CA ALA A 133 -10.43 0.08 -13.86
C ALA A 133 -11.52 1.16 -13.73
N GLY A 134 -11.20 2.27 -13.09
CA GLY A 134 -12.12 3.39 -12.90
C GLY A 134 -13.20 3.17 -11.85
N THR A 135 -13.14 2.07 -11.08
CA THR A 135 -14.12 1.81 -10.02
C THR A 135 -13.91 2.76 -8.84
N ILE A 136 -15.00 3.33 -8.34
CA ILE A 136 -15.01 4.24 -7.19
C ILE A 136 -16.03 3.76 -6.17
N THR A 137 -15.60 3.47 -4.94
CA THR A 137 -16.56 3.27 -3.85
C THR A 137 -17.09 4.63 -3.40
N CYS A 138 -18.34 4.93 -3.71
CA CYS A 138 -19.02 6.17 -3.32
C CYS A 138 -19.39 6.11 -1.82
N ASN A 139 -18.39 6.15 -0.95
CA ASN A 139 -18.51 5.92 0.47
C ASN A 139 -18.96 7.15 1.29
N TYR A 140 -19.20 8.29 0.64
CA TYR A 140 -19.59 9.54 1.30
C TYR A 140 -20.63 10.28 0.48
N ASP A 141 -21.77 10.58 1.11
CA ASP A 141 -22.93 11.27 0.50
C ASP A 141 -22.98 12.78 0.80
N GLY A 142 -21.93 13.31 1.40
CA GLY A 142 -21.87 14.70 1.86
C GLY A 142 -22.16 14.84 3.37
N LEU A 143 -22.84 13.89 3.99
CA LEU A 143 -23.22 13.89 5.41
C LEU A 143 -22.69 12.67 6.16
N LYS A 144 -22.86 11.48 5.60
CA LYS A 144 -22.53 10.20 6.22
C LYS A 144 -21.53 9.41 5.37
N LYS A 145 -20.77 8.56 6.07
CA LYS A 145 -19.89 7.58 5.41
C LYS A 145 -20.52 6.21 5.50
N SER A 146 -20.67 5.56 4.36
CA SER A 146 -21.18 4.20 4.23
C SER A 146 -20.06 3.22 3.96
N LYS A 147 -20.20 1.99 4.47
CA LYS A 147 -19.24 0.92 4.26
C LYS A 147 -19.67 0.04 3.10
N THR A 148 -18.77 -0.15 2.14
CA THR A 148 -18.96 -1.08 1.02
C THR A 148 -18.43 -2.47 1.40
N LYS A 149 -19.23 -3.51 1.15
CA LYS A 149 -18.82 -4.90 1.33
C LYS A 149 -18.92 -5.66 0.02
N ILE A 150 -17.81 -6.20 -0.43
CA ILE A 150 -17.69 -7.04 -1.64
C ILE A 150 -17.27 -8.44 -1.18
N LYS A 151 -18.09 -9.45 -1.50
CA LYS A 151 -17.85 -10.84 -1.08
C LYS A 151 -16.72 -11.51 -1.86
N ASP A 152 -16.38 -12.74 -1.48
CA ASP A 152 -15.34 -13.54 -2.13
C ASP A 152 -15.69 -13.80 -3.62
N ASN A 153 -14.67 -13.87 -4.47
CA ASN A 153 -14.72 -14.21 -5.88
C ASN A 153 -15.58 -13.27 -6.76
N VAL A 154 -15.90 -12.07 -6.29
CA VAL A 154 -16.65 -11.08 -7.06
C VAL A 154 -15.76 -10.42 -8.10
N PHE A 155 -16.29 -10.25 -9.30
CA PHE A 155 -15.74 -9.40 -10.33
C PHE A 155 -16.59 -8.13 -10.44
N VAL A 156 -15.96 -6.98 -10.26
CA VAL A 156 -16.57 -5.65 -10.47
C VAL A 156 -16.09 -5.12 -11.81
N GLY A 157 -17.02 -4.74 -12.68
CA GLY A 157 -16.71 -4.18 -14.00
C GLY A 157 -16.02 -2.83 -13.91
N SER A 158 -15.44 -2.39 -15.03
CA SER A 158 -14.81 -1.07 -15.12
C SER A 158 -15.83 0.05 -14.99
N ASN A 159 -15.39 1.21 -14.46
CA ASN A 159 -16.22 2.41 -14.26
C ASN A 159 -17.48 2.17 -13.40
N SER A 160 -17.40 1.27 -12.43
CA SER A 160 -18.46 1.05 -11.46
C SER A 160 -18.38 2.03 -10.30
N SER A 161 -19.54 2.45 -9.77
CA SER A 161 -19.66 3.33 -8.61
C SER A 161 -20.81 2.88 -7.69
#